data_795a119edac4c34a59cd42a571e10ad6
#
_entry.id   795a119edac4c34a59cd42a571e10ad6
#
_cell.length_a   1.000
_cell.length_b   1.000
_cell.length_c   1.000
_cell.angle_alpha   90.00
_cell.angle_beta   90.00
_cell.angle_gamma   90.00
#
_symmetry.space_group_name_H-M   'P 1'
#
loop_
_entity.id
_entity.type
_entity.pdbx_description
1 polymer ?
#
loop_
_entity_poly.entity_id
_entity_poly.type
_entity_poly.pdbx_seq_one_letter_code
_entity_poly.pdbx_strand_id
1 'polypeptide(L)'
;MTRITEDAIDSINHRIQHMDEDQIGKVWDEFAKEQPALVGYVLGESRELKVADAREDVAYILTIILLSFRELQQHIPAVTEEEFEKSFNAEFEEMEEVFHDGFDETDAMEIMDSFCQPELLQFVAAIIYNEGDDESSNFTEEEAGLFIVIFKTVIALLHEKTGPQVRYIDPRRQ
;
A
#
# COMPACT_ATOMS: atom_id res chain seq x y z
N MET A 1 7.70 16.75 -4.17
CA MET A 1 7.39 15.31 -4.21
C MET A 1 5.91 15.12 -4.43
N THR A 2 5.50 14.34 -5.41
CA THR A 2 4.09 14.27 -5.82
C THR A 2 3.31 13.40 -4.85
N ARG A 3 2.27 13.94 -4.24
CA ARG A 3 1.33 13.20 -3.40
C ARG A 3 0.25 12.55 -4.26
N ILE A 4 -0.16 11.36 -3.89
CA ILE A 4 -1.35 10.70 -4.39
C ILE A 4 -2.53 11.30 -3.64
N THR A 5 -3.41 11.97 -4.36
CA THR A 5 -4.57 12.67 -3.79
C THR A 5 -5.77 11.74 -3.65
N GLU A 6 -6.71 12.11 -2.79
CA GLU A 6 -8.00 11.42 -2.67
C GLU A 6 -8.73 11.31 -4.02
N ASP A 7 -8.77 12.40 -4.80
CA ASP A 7 -9.37 12.41 -6.15
C ASP A 7 -8.70 11.38 -7.09
N ALA A 8 -7.38 11.20 -6.99
CA ALA A 8 -6.65 10.21 -7.78
C ALA A 8 -7.04 8.79 -7.35
N ILE A 9 -7.15 8.53 -6.05
CA ILE A 9 -7.58 7.24 -5.50
C ILE A 9 -9.02 6.92 -5.95
N ASP A 10 -9.92 7.87 -5.86
CA ASP A 10 -11.31 7.72 -6.29
C ASP A 10 -11.43 7.44 -7.80
N SER A 11 -10.63 8.12 -8.61
CA SER A 11 -10.57 7.88 -10.05
C SER A 11 -10.10 6.47 -10.39
N ILE A 12 -9.07 5.98 -9.69
CA ILE A 12 -8.56 4.61 -9.84
C ILE A 12 -9.60 3.59 -9.38
N ASN A 13 -10.22 3.83 -8.24
CA ASN A 13 -11.29 2.98 -7.72
C ASN A 13 -12.46 2.85 -8.71
N HIS A 14 -12.92 3.98 -9.25
CA HIS A 14 -13.96 3.99 -10.28
C HIS A 14 -13.55 3.18 -11.52
N ARG A 15 -12.31 3.32 -11.97
CA ARG A 15 -11.78 2.57 -13.12
C ARG A 15 -11.73 1.06 -12.86
N ILE A 16 -11.31 0.64 -11.67
CA ILE A 16 -11.28 -0.79 -11.30
C ILE A 16 -12.68 -1.39 -11.29
N GLN A 17 -13.67 -0.68 -10.76
CA GLN A 17 -15.06 -1.14 -10.71
C GLN A 17 -15.67 -1.39 -12.10
N HIS A 18 -15.12 -0.77 -13.15
CA HIS A 18 -15.56 -0.94 -14.54
C HIS A 18 -14.70 -1.91 -15.35
N MET A 19 -13.66 -2.50 -14.74
CA MET A 19 -12.84 -3.54 -15.36
C MET A 19 -13.55 -4.89 -15.29
N ASP A 20 -13.47 -5.66 -16.39
CA ASP A 20 -13.85 -7.07 -16.39
C ASP A 20 -12.75 -7.97 -15.81
N GLU A 21 -13.05 -9.25 -15.61
CA GLU A 21 -12.10 -10.21 -15.04
C GLU A 21 -10.81 -10.36 -15.85
N ASP A 22 -10.90 -10.29 -17.18
CA ASP A 22 -9.72 -10.38 -18.06
C ASP A 22 -8.81 -9.15 -17.92
N GLN A 23 -9.39 -7.96 -17.78
CA GLN A 23 -8.66 -6.72 -17.57
C GLN A 23 -7.96 -6.71 -16.20
N ILE A 24 -8.65 -7.12 -15.15
CA ILE A 24 -8.08 -7.27 -13.80
C ILE A 24 -6.96 -8.32 -13.82
N GLY A 25 -7.17 -9.45 -14.46
CA GLY A 25 -6.15 -10.50 -14.59
C GLY A 25 -4.86 -10.00 -15.26
N LYS A 26 -4.98 -9.19 -16.32
CA LYS A 26 -3.81 -8.58 -16.98
C LYS A 26 -3.06 -7.62 -16.07
N VAL A 27 -3.79 -6.80 -15.30
CA VAL A 27 -3.18 -5.88 -14.31
C VAL A 27 -2.37 -6.66 -13.29
N TRP A 28 -2.92 -7.76 -12.76
CA TRP A 28 -2.22 -8.62 -11.81
C TRP A 28 -1.01 -9.34 -12.40
N ASP A 29 -1.10 -9.83 -13.64
CA ASP A 29 0.03 -10.43 -14.35
C ASP A 29 1.20 -9.44 -14.53
N GLU A 30 0.89 -8.19 -14.82
CA GLU A 30 1.89 -7.13 -14.93
C GLU A 30 2.52 -6.81 -13.56
N PHE A 31 1.73 -6.68 -12.51
CA PHE A 31 2.24 -6.41 -11.16
C PHE A 31 3.13 -7.55 -10.65
N ALA A 32 2.73 -8.80 -10.89
CA ALA A 32 3.53 -9.96 -10.51
C ALA A 32 4.89 -10.01 -11.23
N LYS A 33 5.00 -9.46 -12.43
CA LYS A 33 6.25 -9.33 -13.16
C LYS A 33 7.09 -8.13 -12.73
N GLU A 34 6.44 -7.00 -12.45
CA GLU A 34 7.13 -5.75 -12.08
C GLU A 34 7.56 -5.70 -10.62
N GLN A 35 6.73 -6.24 -9.72
CA GLN A 35 6.93 -6.21 -8.26
C GLN A 35 6.74 -7.60 -7.63
N PRO A 36 7.52 -8.63 -8.05
CA PRO A 36 7.26 -10.00 -7.61
C PRO A 36 7.41 -10.21 -6.10
N ALA A 37 8.35 -9.54 -5.46
CA ALA A 37 8.56 -9.64 -4.02
C ALA A 37 7.38 -9.04 -3.22
N LEU A 38 6.91 -7.85 -3.60
CA LEU A 38 5.76 -7.21 -2.93
C LEU A 38 4.49 -8.04 -3.10
N VAL A 39 4.18 -8.42 -4.33
CA VAL A 39 2.97 -9.21 -4.63
C VAL A 39 3.02 -10.56 -3.92
N GLY A 40 4.16 -11.24 -4.00
CA GLY A 40 4.35 -12.54 -3.35
C GLY A 40 4.22 -12.49 -1.84
N TYR A 41 4.80 -11.49 -1.19
CA TYR A 41 4.73 -11.34 0.26
C TYR A 41 3.31 -10.99 0.73
N VAL A 42 2.70 -9.97 0.15
CA VAL A 42 1.36 -9.51 0.57
C VAL A 42 0.30 -10.58 0.35
N LEU A 43 0.31 -11.24 -0.81
CA LEU A 43 -0.64 -12.32 -1.07
C LEU A 43 -0.32 -13.58 -0.24
N GLY A 44 0.94 -13.85 0.04
CA GLY A 44 1.35 -14.93 0.93
C GLY A 44 0.78 -14.76 2.33
N GLU A 45 0.98 -13.59 2.92
CA GLU A 45 0.42 -13.25 4.25
C GLU A 45 -1.12 -13.25 4.25
N SER A 46 -1.75 -12.82 3.15
CA SER A 46 -3.22 -12.81 3.07
C SER A 46 -3.86 -14.20 3.16
N ARG A 47 -3.11 -15.26 2.83
CA ARG A 47 -3.60 -16.65 2.93
C ARG A 47 -3.86 -17.08 4.36
N GLU A 48 -3.18 -16.47 5.32
CA GLU A 48 -3.35 -16.75 6.76
C GLU A 48 -4.60 -16.05 7.35
N LEU A 49 -5.23 -15.13 6.61
CA LEU A 49 -6.45 -14.46 7.04
C LEU A 49 -7.61 -15.44 7.14
N LYS A 50 -8.37 -15.34 8.24
CA LYS A 50 -9.46 -16.25 8.58
C LYS A 50 -10.68 -16.08 7.68
N VAL A 51 -10.95 -14.85 7.25
CA VAL A 51 -12.14 -14.47 6.50
C VAL A 51 -11.78 -14.26 5.02
N ALA A 52 -12.56 -14.87 4.12
CA ALA A 52 -12.34 -14.76 2.68
C ALA A 52 -12.45 -13.30 2.18
N ASP A 53 -13.41 -12.55 2.70
CA ASP A 53 -13.63 -11.15 2.35
C ASP A 53 -12.42 -10.28 2.72
N ALA A 54 -11.72 -10.58 3.81
CA ALA A 54 -10.48 -9.91 4.18
C ALA A 54 -9.36 -10.12 3.13
N ARG A 55 -9.28 -11.31 2.53
CA ARG A 55 -8.32 -11.58 1.45
C ARG A 55 -8.65 -10.79 0.19
N GLU A 56 -9.92 -10.63 -0.11
CA GLU A 56 -10.37 -9.79 -1.22
C GLU A 56 -10.04 -8.32 -0.97
N ASP A 57 -10.24 -7.84 0.26
CA ASP A 57 -9.87 -6.49 0.68
C ASP A 57 -8.35 -6.24 0.53
N VAL A 58 -7.51 -7.19 0.93
CA VAL A 58 -6.05 -7.11 0.75
C VAL A 58 -5.67 -7.01 -0.72
N ALA A 59 -6.23 -7.84 -1.57
CA ALA A 59 -5.99 -7.81 -3.01
C ALA A 59 -6.45 -6.48 -3.64
N TYR A 60 -7.60 -5.98 -3.23
CA TYR A 60 -8.13 -4.70 -3.67
C TYR A 60 -7.24 -3.53 -3.25
N ILE A 61 -6.84 -3.47 -1.98
CA ILE A 61 -5.95 -2.44 -1.46
C ILE A 61 -4.63 -2.43 -2.23
N LEU A 62 -4.01 -3.59 -2.42
CA LEU A 62 -2.75 -3.69 -3.17
C LEU A 62 -2.89 -3.22 -4.61
N THR A 63 -4.01 -3.53 -5.26
CA THR A 63 -4.31 -3.06 -6.62
C THR A 63 -4.39 -1.53 -6.68
N ILE A 64 -5.09 -0.91 -5.74
CA ILE A 64 -5.20 0.56 -5.65
C ILE A 64 -3.82 1.19 -5.44
N ILE A 65 -3.01 0.66 -4.52
CA ILE A 65 -1.67 1.18 -4.23
C ILE A 65 -0.79 1.12 -5.49
N LEU A 66 -0.70 -0.03 -6.13
CA LEU A 66 0.17 -0.23 -7.28
C LEU A 66 -0.25 0.61 -8.49
N LEU A 67 -1.55 0.71 -8.76
CA LEU A 67 -2.07 1.58 -9.82
C LEU A 67 -1.82 3.06 -9.52
N SER A 68 -1.96 3.48 -8.27
CA SER A 68 -1.71 4.87 -7.86
C SER A 68 -0.26 5.28 -8.12
N PHE A 69 0.69 4.42 -7.76
CA PHE A 69 2.10 4.69 -8.05
C PHE A 69 2.44 4.60 -9.53
N ARG A 70 1.80 3.69 -10.28
CA ARG A 70 1.98 3.59 -11.73
C ARG A 70 1.53 4.87 -12.46
N GLU A 71 0.53 5.58 -11.97
CA GLU A 71 0.13 6.88 -12.51
C GLU A 71 1.17 7.97 -12.27
N LEU A 72 1.91 7.91 -11.17
CA LEU A 72 3.02 8.82 -10.91
C LEU A 72 4.23 8.50 -11.79
N GLN A 73 4.50 7.24 -12.01
CA GLN A 73 5.64 6.77 -12.77
C GLN A 73 5.33 5.42 -13.45
N GLN A 74 5.40 5.41 -14.77
CA GLN A 74 5.05 4.27 -15.59
C GLN A 74 5.89 3.01 -15.30
N HIS A 75 7.14 3.19 -14.88
CA HIS A 75 8.04 2.10 -14.52
C HIS A 75 8.68 2.37 -13.18
N ILE A 76 8.35 1.55 -12.18
CA ILE A 76 8.89 1.63 -10.84
C ILE A 76 9.90 0.49 -10.68
N PRO A 77 11.15 0.79 -10.26
CA PRO A 77 12.11 -0.26 -9.97
C PRO A 77 11.57 -1.28 -8.99
N ALA A 78 11.83 -2.55 -9.21
CA ALA A 78 11.36 -3.62 -8.34
C ALA A 78 11.93 -3.46 -6.92
N VAL A 79 11.07 -3.64 -5.93
CA VAL A 79 11.47 -3.78 -4.54
C VAL A 79 11.96 -5.22 -4.33
N THR A 80 13.14 -5.38 -3.75
CA THR A 80 13.70 -6.69 -3.42
C THR A 80 13.10 -7.25 -2.11
N GLU A 81 13.20 -8.56 -1.93
CA GLU A 81 12.81 -9.20 -0.66
C GLU A 81 13.58 -8.62 0.53
N GLU A 82 14.90 -8.41 0.38
CA GLU A 82 15.75 -7.84 1.41
C GLU A 82 15.34 -6.41 1.78
N GLU A 83 15.04 -5.57 0.80
CA GLU A 83 14.54 -4.21 1.02
C GLU A 83 13.21 -4.24 1.78
N PHE A 84 12.32 -5.13 1.39
CA PHE A 84 11.02 -5.30 2.04
C PHE A 84 11.17 -5.75 3.49
N GLU A 85 11.90 -6.83 3.75
CA GLU A 85 12.11 -7.36 5.10
C GLU A 85 12.74 -6.33 6.04
N LYS A 86 13.76 -5.62 5.57
CA LYS A 86 14.42 -4.57 6.34
C LYS A 86 13.47 -3.44 6.70
N SER A 87 12.70 -2.95 5.72
CA SER A 87 11.74 -1.86 5.93
C SER A 87 10.57 -2.30 6.81
N PHE A 88 10.05 -3.51 6.59
CA PHE A 88 8.98 -4.07 7.40
C PHE A 88 9.37 -4.22 8.86
N ASN A 89 10.56 -4.76 9.15
CA ASN A 89 11.03 -4.90 10.53
C ASN A 89 11.18 -3.55 11.23
N ALA A 90 11.70 -2.54 10.53
CA ALA A 90 11.81 -1.18 11.08
C ALA A 90 10.43 -0.56 11.38
N GLU A 91 9.47 -0.68 10.47
CA GLU A 91 8.10 -0.19 10.66
C GLU A 91 7.38 -0.95 11.78
N PHE A 92 7.59 -2.25 11.87
CA PHE A 92 6.99 -3.09 12.91
C PHE A 92 7.52 -2.70 14.30
N GLU A 93 8.82 -2.50 14.47
CA GLU A 93 9.44 -2.06 15.72
C GLU A 93 8.94 -0.68 16.13
N GLU A 94 8.85 0.27 15.20
CA GLU A 94 8.32 1.62 15.46
C GLU A 94 6.86 1.57 15.95
N MET A 95 6.03 0.76 15.30
CA MET A 95 4.63 0.60 15.70
C MET A 95 4.49 -0.10 17.07
N GLU A 96 5.32 -1.09 17.38
CA GLU A 96 5.33 -1.73 18.71
C GLU A 96 5.68 -0.73 19.81
N GLU A 97 6.66 0.16 19.60
CA GLU A 97 7.01 1.21 20.56
C GLU A 97 5.85 2.16 20.81
N VAL A 98 5.16 2.60 19.74
CA VAL A 98 3.99 3.49 19.84
C VAL A 98 2.84 2.82 20.59
N PHE A 99 2.55 1.55 20.31
CA PHE A 99 1.48 0.81 21.00
C PHE A 99 1.81 0.49 22.45
N HIS A 100 3.08 0.36 22.80
CA HIS A 100 3.49 0.04 24.17
C HIS A 100 3.27 1.18 25.16
N ASP A 101 3.40 2.43 24.70
CA ASP A 101 3.26 3.64 25.52
C ASP A 101 1.81 4.13 25.65
N GLY A 102 0.84 3.39 25.11
CA GLY A 102 -0.56 3.75 25.11
C GLY A 102 -0.92 4.63 23.89
N PHE A 103 -1.48 4.01 22.88
CA PHE A 103 -1.87 4.61 21.62
C PHE A 103 -3.26 5.25 21.72
N ASP A 104 -3.38 6.52 21.35
CA ASP A 104 -4.65 7.20 21.24
C ASP A 104 -4.94 7.72 19.81
N GLU A 105 -6.15 8.28 19.60
CA GLU A 105 -6.53 8.82 18.28
C GLU A 105 -5.63 9.96 17.81
N THR A 106 -5.03 10.72 18.73
CA THR A 106 -4.13 11.83 18.41
C THR A 106 -2.83 11.30 17.83
N ASP A 107 -2.28 10.24 18.44
CA ASP A 107 -1.06 9.56 17.96
C ASP A 107 -1.28 8.95 16.56
N ALA A 108 -2.46 8.35 16.31
CA ALA A 108 -2.84 7.82 15.01
C ALA A 108 -2.89 8.90 13.94
N MET A 109 -3.48 10.05 14.25
CA MET A 109 -3.56 11.18 13.33
C MET A 109 -2.18 11.76 13.02
N GLU A 110 -1.32 11.91 14.01
CA GLU A 110 0.05 12.41 13.82
C GLU A 110 0.87 11.48 12.92
N ILE A 111 0.77 10.17 13.11
CA ILE A 111 1.44 9.17 12.27
C ILE A 111 0.94 9.26 10.84
N MET A 112 -0.37 9.36 10.63
CA MET A 112 -0.95 9.49 9.29
C MET A 112 -0.54 10.79 8.61
N ASP A 113 -0.64 11.93 9.28
CA ASP A 113 -0.33 13.24 8.71
C ASP A 113 1.16 13.40 8.37
N SER A 114 2.04 12.77 9.13
CA SER A 114 3.49 12.78 8.89
C SER A 114 3.97 11.78 7.85
N PHE A 115 3.10 10.86 7.42
CA PHE A 115 3.45 9.83 6.46
C PHE A 115 3.66 10.38 5.04
N CYS A 116 4.49 9.71 4.25
CA CYS A 116 4.86 10.18 2.91
C CYS A 116 3.68 10.25 1.92
N GLN A 117 2.65 9.42 2.10
CA GLN A 117 1.42 9.37 1.29
C GLN A 117 0.19 9.25 2.23
N PRO A 118 -0.19 10.31 2.94
CA PRO A 118 -1.18 10.25 4.00
C PRO A 118 -2.57 9.82 3.50
N GLU A 119 -3.03 10.33 2.36
CA GLU A 119 -4.34 10.01 1.81
C GLU A 119 -4.44 8.52 1.41
N LEU A 120 -3.35 7.95 0.90
CA LEU A 120 -3.31 6.55 0.54
C LEU A 120 -3.30 5.65 1.79
N LEU A 121 -2.59 6.04 2.85
CA LEU A 121 -2.62 5.33 4.12
C LEU A 121 -3.99 5.41 4.81
N GLN A 122 -4.65 6.56 4.75
CA GLN A 122 -6.02 6.73 5.24
C GLN A 122 -7.01 5.82 4.50
N PHE A 123 -6.89 5.73 3.18
CA PHE A 123 -7.69 4.81 2.37
C PHE A 123 -7.51 3.35 2.81
N VAL A 124 -6.28 2.92 3.04
CA VAL A 124 -5.97 1.57 3.55
C VAL A 124 -6.62 1.33 4.91
N ALA A 125 -6.45 2.26 5.84
CA ALA A 125 -7.01 2.18 7.19
C ALA A 125 -8.55 2.12 7.15
N ALA A 126 -9.19 2.93 6.31
CA ALA A 126 -10.64 2.95 6.17
C ALA A 126 -11.21 1.58 5.74
N ILE A 127 -10.53 0.86 4.85
CA ILE A 127 -10.96 -0.48 4.43
C ILE A 127 -10.70 -1.52 5.53
N ILE A 128 -9.51 -1.52 6.11
CA ILE A 128 -9.12 -2.52 7.13
C ILE A 128 -9.99 -2.41 8.38
N TYR A 129 -10.30 -1.20 8.83
CA TYR A 129 -11.13 -0.94 10.01
C TYR A 129 -12.61 -0.79 9.70
N ASN A 130 -13.00 -0.84 8.43
CA ASN A 130 -14.38 -0.66 7.95
C ASN A 130 -15.02 0.63 8.48
N GLU A 131 -14.29 1.74 8.38
CA GLU A 131 -14.74 3.05 8.83
C GLU A 131 -15.96 3.52 8.02
N GLY A 132 -17.08 3.79 8.70
CA GLY A 132 -18.28 4.34 8.10
C GLY A 132 -19.40 3.32 7.83
N ASP A 133 -19.20 2.04 8.13
CA ASP A 133 -20.23 1.00 8.07
C ASP A 133 -20.57 0.47 9.46
N ASP A 134 -21.85 0.16 9.72
CA ASP A 134 -22.29 -0.45 10.98
C ASP A 134 -21.87 -1.92 11.14
N GLU A 135 -21.25 -2.50 10.11
CA GLU A 135 -20.74 -3.86 10.12
C GLU A 135 -19.33 -3.93 10.74
N SER A 136 -19.04 -5.06 11.40
CA SER A 136 -17.71 -5.30 11.97
C SER A 136 -16.67 -5.49 10.86
N SER A 137 -15.42 -5.07 11.10
CA SER A 137 -14.29 -5.32 10.21
C SER A 137 -14.13 -6.81 9.90
N ASN A 138 -13.71 -7.13 8.67
CA ASN A 138 -13.35 -8.49 8.25
C ASN A 138 -12.03 -8.98 8.86
N PHE A 139 -11.28 -8.09 9.50
CA PHE A 139 -9.98 -8.36 10.14
C PHE A 139 -10.13 -8.45 11.65
N THR A 140 -9.39 -9.35 12.29
CA THR A 140 -9.17 -9.28 13.75
C THR A 140 -8.28 -8.08 14.07
N GLU A 141 -8.21 -7.67 15.36
CA GLU A 141 -7.30 -6.59 15.77
C GLU A 141 -5.83 -6.87 15.39
N GLU A 142 -5.38 -8.10 15.59
CA GLU A 142 -4.01 -8.52 15.26
C GLU A 142 -3.77 -8.50 13.75
N GLU A 143 -4.72 -9.01 12.96
CA GLU A 143 -4.67 -8.99 11.50
C GLU A 143 -4.67 -7.56 10.97
N ALA A 144 -5.54 -6.70 11.49
CA ALA A 144 -5.61 -5.29 11.11
C ALA A 144 -4.28 -4.57 11.39
N GLY A 145 -3.71 -4.73 12.57
CA GLY A 145 -2.41 -4.17 12.93
C GLY A 145 -1.29 -4.64 12.00
N LEU A 146 -1.23 -5.93 11.70
CA LEU A 146 -0.23 -6.50 10.80
C LEU A 146 -0.36 -5.93 9.38
N PHE A 147 -1.55 -5.90 8.81
CA PHE A 147 -1.75 -5.41 7.45
C PHE A 147 -1.58 -3.89 7.31
N ILE A 148 -1.86 -3.10 8.33
CA ILE A 148 -1.49 -1.68 8.37
C ILE A 148 0.04 -1.52 8.24
N VAL A 149 0.83 -2.29 8.99
CA VAL A 149 2.29 -2.25 8.90
C VAL A 149 2.78 -2.71 7.53
N ILE A 150 2.21 -3.80 6.99
CA ILE A 150 2.55 -4.30 5.65
C ILE A 150 2.31 -3.24 4.59
N PHE A 151 1.12 -2.64 4.54
CA PHE A 151 0.79 -1.64 3.53
C PHE A 151 1.54 -0.33 3.72
N LYS A 152 1.78 0.10 4.96
CA LYS A 152 2.65 1.23 5.26
C LYS A 152 4.05 1.01 4.68
N THR A 153 4.60 -0.19 4.85
CA THR A 153 5.89 -0.58 4.28
C THR A 153 5.87 -0.57 2.75
N VAL A 154 4.85 -1.15 2.12
CA VAL A 154 4.69 -1.16 0.66
C VAL A 154 4.64 0.27 0.11
N ILE A 155 3.82 1.13 0.70
CA ILE A 155 3.67 2.52 0.27
C ILE A 155 4.99 3.29 0.42
N ALA A 156 5.68 3.16 1.54
CA ALA A 156 6.95 3.84 1.80
C ALA A 156 8.03 3.43 0.78
N LEU A 157 8.16 2.14 0.50
CA LEU A 157 9.14 1.64 -0.47
C LEU A 157 8.84 2.07 -1.90
N LEU A 158 7.57 2.01 -2.33
CA LEU A 158 7.18 2.49 -3.65
C LEU A 158 7.37 4.00 -3.78
N HIS A 159 7.07 4.75 -2.72
CA HIS A 159 7.33 6.18 -2.68
C HIS A 159 8.82 6.52 -2.84
N GLU A 160 9.69 5.80 -2.14
CA GLU A 160 11.14 5.95 -2.25
C GLU A 160 11.63 5.63 -3.67
N LYS A 161 11.12 4.56 -4.28
CA LYS A 161 11.45 4.15 -5.66
C LYS A 161 10.92 5.11 -6.74
N THR A 162 9.86 5.85 -6.46
CA THR A 162 9.31 6.89 -7.35
C THR A 162 9.85 8.29 -7.07
N GLY A 163 10.82 8.43 -6.19
CA GLY A 163 11.46 9.71 -5.86
C GLY A 163 11.95 10.46 -7.11
N PRO A 164 12.34 11.74 -7.00
CA PRO A 164 12.78 12.51 -8.14
C PRO A 164 13.93 11.78 -8.81
N GLN A 165 13.65 11.17 -9.94
CA GLN A 165 14.72 10.69 -10.80
C GLN A 165 15.53 11.91 -11.18
N VAL A 166 16.76 11.96 -10.73
CA VAL A 166 17.76 12.86 -11.32
C VAL A 166 17.74 12.47 -12.80
N ARG A 167 17.06 13.29 -13.63
CA ARG A 167 17.17 13.16 -15.07
C ARG A 167 18.64 13.35 -15.36
N TYR A 168 19.33 12.24 -15.59
CA TYR A 168 20.68 12.29 -16.12
C TYR A 168 20.55 12.90 -17.51
N ILE A 169 20.71 14.22 -17.57
CA ILE A 169 20.82 14.95 -18.84
C ILE A 169 22.17 14.53 -19.38
N ASP A 170 22.18 13.62 -20.33
CA ASP A 170 23.40 13.24 -21.04
C ASP A 170 23.98 14.51 -21.70
N PRO A 171 25.12 15.01 -21.22
CA PRO A 171 25.68 16.27 -21.74
C PRO A 171 26.14 16.15 -23.21
N ARG A 172 26.03 14.95 -23.83
CA ARG A 172 26.40 14.70 -25.22
C ARG A 172 25.25 14.89 -26.21
N ARG A 173 24.05 15.26 -25.73
CA ARG A 173 22.87 15.52 -26.57
C ARG A 173 22.50 16.99 -26.66
N GLN A 174 23.49 17.87 -26.58
CA GLN A 174 23.33 19.29 -26.98
C GLN A 174 24.00 19.54 -28.33
#